data_fabc11dfbc993e6cd584c102f3c1dbb3
#
_entry.id   fabc11dfbc993e6cd584c102f3c1dbb3
#
_cell.length_a   1.000
_cell.length_b   1.000
_cell.length_c   1.000
_cell.angle_alpha   90.00
_cell.angle_beta   90.00
_cell.angle_gamma   90.00
#
_symmetry.space_group_name_H-M   'P 1'
#
loop_
_entity.id
_entity.type
_entity.pdbx_description
1 polymer ?
#
loop_
_entity_poly.entity_id
_entity_poly.type
_entity_poly.pdbx_seq_one_letter_code
_entity_poly.pdbx_strand_id
1 'polypeptide(L)'
;MSKPIISAKNIKKSFGQTHALRGVSLDVEAGEVLAIMGPSGSGKSTLLHSLAAITKVDSGEIDFDGRRIDKLSDDQRSILRRTSFGFVFQFGQLVPELTALDNVALPLLLNGVKRKEAYQQAKTWLNKV
;
A
#
# COMPACT_ATOMS: atom_id res chain seq x y z
N MET A 1 -5.93 -20.53 16.07
CA MET A 1 -5.93 -19.08 15.85
C MET A 1 -5.32 -18.78 14.49
N SER A 2 -5.98 -18.00 13.67
CA SER A 2 -5.44 -17.57 12.40
C SER A 2 -4.29 -16.58 12.65
N LYS A 3 -3.28 -16.62 11.81
CA LYS A 3 -2.20 -15.64 11.82
C LYS A 3 -2.68 -14.41 11.06
N PRO A 4 -2.55 -13.19 11.60
CA PRO A 4 -2.94 -11.99 10.87
C PRO A 4 -2.15 -11.87 9.58
N ILE A 5 -2.81 -11.36 8.52
CA ILE A 5 -2.14 -11.10 7.24
C ILE A 5 -1.22 -9.88 7.34
N ILE A 6 -1.60 -8.89 8.15
CA ILE A 6 -0.74 -7.75 8.51
C ILE A 6 -0.67 -7.67 10.03
N SER A 7 0.53 -7.57 10.57
CA SER A 7 0.77 -7.29 11.99
C SER A 7 1.73 -6.12 12.11
N ALA A 8 1.30 -5.08 12.80
CA ALA A 8 2.11 -3.91 13.08
C ALA A 8 2.29 -3.74 14.59
N LYS A 9 3.54 -3.54 15.04
CA LYS A 9 3.88 -3.43 16.46
C LYS A 9 4.73 -2.19 16.73
N ASN A 10 4.24 -1.32 17.60
CA ASN A 10 4.94 -0.11 18.05
C ASN A 10 5.47 0.76 16.92
N ILE A 11 4.67 0.98 15.89
CA ILE A 11 5.07 1.75 14.73
C ILE A 11 5.22 3.23 15.11
N LYS A 12 6.40 3.76 14.88
CA LYS A 12 6.71 5.19 15.07
C LYS A 12 7.16 5.80 13.75
N LYS A 13 6.66 7.00 13.48
CA LYS A 13 7.04 7.79 12.32
C LYS A 13 6.96 9.27 12.65
N SER A 14 8.03 9.99 12.36
CA SER A 14 8.11 11.44 12.50
C SER A 14 8.54 12.08 11.19
N PHE A 15 8.03 13.28 10.94
CA PHE A 15 8.45 14.17 9.86
C PHE A 15 8.97 15.46 10.49
N GLY A 16 10.30 15.58 10.57
CA GLY A 16 10.92 16.65 11.36
C GLY A 16 10.51 16.59 12.83
N GLN A 17 9.90 17.63 13.33
CA GLN A 17 9.39 17.68 14.71
C GLN A 17 7.97 17.13 14.89
N THR A 18 7.31 16.77 13.80
CA THR A 18 5.94 16.23 13.85
C THR A 18 5.97 14.72 14.04
N HIS A 19 5.51 14.27 15.19
CA HIS A 19 5.37 12.84 15.51
C HIS A 19 4.03 12.32 14.97
N ALA A 20 4.01 11.82 13.74
CA ALA A 20 2.81 11.33 13.08
C ALA A 20 2.31 10.01 13.69
N LEU A 21 3.19 9.07 13.97
CA LEU A 21 2.89 7.81 14.64
C LEU A 21 3.76 7.68 15.89
N ARG A 22 3.13 7.37 17.02
CA ARG A 22 3.77 7.37 18.35
C ARG A 22 3.79 6.00 19.02
N GLY A 23 3.83 4.93 18.25
CA GLY A 23 3.82 3.56 18.77
C GLY A 23 2.48 2.88 18.53
N VAL A 24 2.00 2.92 17.29
CA VAL A 24 0.74 2.29 16.88
C VAL A 24 0.95 0.80 16.69
N SER A 25 0.02 0.00 17.24
CA SER A 25 -0.02 -1.44 17.03
C SER A 25 -1.41 -1.86 16.55
N LEU A 26 -1.46 -2.75 15.56
CA LEU A 26 -2.69 -3.35 15.07
C LEU A 26 -2.39 -4.65 14.32
N ASP A 27 -3.39 -5.49 14.26
CA ASP A 27 -3.39 -6.69 13.44
C ASP A 27 -4.58 -6.66 12.48
N VAL A 28 -4.42 -7.20 11.28
CA VAL A 28 -5.47 -7.35 10.27
C VAL A 28 -5.53 -8.82 9.85
N GLU A 29 -6.68 -9.43 10.00
CA GLU A 29 -6.91 -10.82 9.59
C GLU A 29 -7.18 -10.93 8.08
N ALA A 30 -6.95 -12.10 7.53
CA ALA A 30 -7.30 -12.34 6.13
C ALA A 30 -8.82 -12.24 5.92
N GLY A 31 -9.24 -11.46 4.93
CA GLY A 31 -10.65 -11.19 4.63
C GLY A 31 -11.32 -10.15 5.52
N GLU A 32 -10.59 -9.56 6.46
CA GLU A 32 -11.12 -8.52 7.34
C GLU A 32 -11.23 -7.17 6.62
N VAL A 33 -12.25 -6.40 6.99
CA VAL A 33 -12.37 -4.98 6.66
C VAL A 33 -12.16 -4.17 7.94
N LEU A 34 -11.00 -3.55 8.05
CA LEU A 34 -10.64 -2.72 9.19
C LEU A 34 -10.79 -1.22 8.86
N ALA A 35 -11.56 -0.50 9.67
CA ALA A 35 -11.69 0.94 9.56
C ALA A 35 -10.75 1.67 10.54
N ILE A 36 -9.94 2.59 10.01
CA ILE A 36 -9.08 3.47 10.81
C ILE A 36 -9.71 4.85 10.83
N MET A 37 -10.15 5.27 12.01
CA MET A 37 -10.87 6.54 12.22
C MET A 37 -10.11 7.47 13.13
N GLY A 38 -10.31 8.77 12.94
CA GLY A 38 -9.71 9.81 13.77
C GLY A 38 -9.82 11.19 13.11
N PRO A 39 -9.54 12.26 13.84
CA PRO A 39 -9.56 13.61 13.29
C PRO A 39 -8.48 13.82 12.22
N SER A 40 -8.65 14.86 11.40
CA SER A 40 -7.64 15.28 10.43
C SER A 40 -6.29 15.54 11.15
N GLY A 41 -5.19 15.07 10.55
CA GLY A 41 -3.87 15.22 11.14
C GLY A 41 -3.53 14.22 12.25
N SER A 42 -4.37 13.19 12.49
CA SER A 42 -4.11 12.16 13.52
C SER A 42 -3.15 11.05 13.09
N GLY A 43 -2.67 11.07 11.85
CA GLY A 43 -1.71 10.08 11.34
C GLY A 43 -2.33 8.90 10.58
N LYS A 44 -3.62 8.92 10.27
CA LYS A 44 -4.31 7.81 9.54
C LYS A 44 -3.66 7.47 8.21
N SER A 45 -3.43 8.49 7.37
CA SER A 45 -2.79 8.29 6.05
C SER A 45 -1.35 7.81 6.20
N THR A 46 -0.60 8.34 7.16
CA THR A 46 0.75 7.90 7.47
C THR A 46 0.77 6.43 7.89
N LEU A 47 -0.19 5.99 8.69
CA LEU A 47 -0.32 4.60 9.09
C LEU A 47 -0.59 3.69 7.88
N LEU A 48 -1.57 4.04 7.03
CA LEU A 48 -1.86 3.28 5.81
C LEU A 48 -0.65 3.21 4.87
N HIS A 49 0.05 4.33 4.67
CA HIS A 49 1.26 4.36 3.86
C HIS A 49 2.38 3.50 4.44
N SER A 50 2.49 3.43 5.76
CA SER A 50 3.47 2.59 6.44
C SER A 50 3.14 1.10 6.28
N LEU A 51 1.88 0.72 6.47
CA LEU A 51 1.42 -0.66 6.31
C LEU A 51 1.56 -1.16 4.86
N ALA A 52 1.37 -0.29 3.89
CA ALA A 52 1.53 -0.59 2.47
C ALA A 52 2.98 -0.47 1.97
N ALA A 53 3.95 -0.30 2.86
CA ALA A 53 5.36 -0.12 2.52
C ALA A 53 5.66 1.07 1.59
N ILE A 54 4.79 2.09 1.56
CA ILE A 54 5.02 3.35 0.85
C ILE A 54 5.98 4.22 1.65
N THR A 55 5.70 4.41 2.94
CA THR A 55 6.52 5.18 3.85
C THR A 55 7.34 4.24 4.74
N LYS A 56 8.64 4.48 4.82
CA LYS A 56 9.49 3.74 5.76
C LYS A 56 9.25 4.25 7.19
N VAL A 57 9.03 3.34 8.11
CA VAL A 57 8.87 3.66 9.53
C VAL A 57 10.21 3.97 10.19
N ASP A 58 10.21 4.78 11.24
CA ASP A 58 11.42 5.10 12.02
C ASP A 58 11.75 3.98 12.99
N SER A 59 10.74 3.34 13.58
CA SER A 59 10.87 2.17 14.42
C SER A 59 9.59 1.36 14.49
N GLY A 60 9.67 0.19 15.07
CA GLY A 60 8.59 -0.77 15.13
C GLY A 60 8.76 -1.89 14.12
N GLU A 61 7.78 -2.78 14.08
CA GLU A 61 7.82 -3.97 13.27
C GLU A 61 6.54 -4.08 12.43
N ILE A 62 6.69 -4.33 11.15
CA ILE A 62 5.55 -4.64 10.26
C ILE A 62 5.82 -5.99 9.61
N ASP A 63 4.89 -6.90 9.80
CA ASP A 63 4.88 -8.22 9.18
C ASP A 63 3.71 -8.30 8.20
N PHE A 64 3.98 -8.78 7.01
CA PHE A 64 2.98 -9.07 5.99
C PHE A 64 3.12 -10.52 5.58
N ASP A 65 2.06 -11.29 5.78
CA ASP A 65 1.99 -12.73 5.47
C ASP A 65 3.20 -13.53 6.01
N GLY A 66 3.61 -13.22 7.24
CA GLY A 66 4.74 -13.88 7.90
C GLY A 66 6.12 -13.35 7.52
N ARG A 67 6.21 -12.29 6.73
CA ARG A 67 7.46 -11.68 6.30
C ARG A 67 7.59 -10.26 6.85
N ARG A 68 8.73 -9.97 7.46
CA ARG A 68 9.08 -8.61 7.91
C ARG A 68 9.25 -7.69 6.70
N ILE A 69 8.51 -6.58 6.68
CA ILE A 69 8.54 -5.62 5.56
C ILE A 69 9.08 -4.24 5.94
N ASP A 70 9.21 -3.93 7.22
CA ASP A 70 9.73 -2.65 7.70
C ASP A 70 11.23 -2.43 7.40
N LYS A 71 11.97 -3.50 7.16
CA LYS A 71 13.42 -3.46 6.86
C LYS A 71 13.78 -3.66 5.39
N LEU A 72 12.79 -3.74 4.52
CA LEU A 72 13.02 -3.92 3.09
C LEU A 72 13.70 -2.69 2.47
N SER A 73 14.55 -2.93 1.48
CA SER A 73 15.09 -1.86 0.62
C SER A 73 13.99 -1.20 -0.21
N ASP A 74 14.28 -0.04 -0.80
CA ASP A 74 13.32 0.67 -1.64
C ASP A 74 12.87 -0.17 -2.85
N ASP A 75 13.79 -0.91 -3.46
CA ASP A 75 13.47 -1.81 -4.58
C ASP A 75 12.56 -2.96 -4.12
N GLN A 76 12.87 -3.59 -3.00
CA GLN A 76 12.06 -4.66 -2.44
C GLN A 76 10.65 -4.18 -2.04
N ARG A 77 10.54 -2.96 -1.47
CA ARG A 77 9.25 -2.35 -1.17
C ARG A 77 8.45 -2.05 -2.44
N SER A 78 9.11 -1.57 -3.47
CA SER A 78 8.47 -1.31 -4.77
C SER A 78 7.92 -2.59 -5.39
N ILE A 79 8.67 -3.69 -5.35
CA ILE A 79 8.21 -5.00 -5.82
C ILE A 79 7.02 -5.49 -4.98
N LEU A 80 7.09 -5.37 -3.65
CA LEU A 80 6.02 -5.78 -2.75
C LEU A 80 4.72 -5.01 -3.04
N ARG A 81 4.79 -3.69 -3.19
CA ARG A 81 3.61 -2.86 -3.54
C ARG A 81 3.01 -3.27 -4.86
N ARG A 82 3.85 -3.49 -5.87
CA ARG A 82 3.41 -3.85 -7.22
C ARG A 82 2.72 -5.21 -7.27
N THR A 83 3.15 -6.17 -6.44
CA THR A 83 2.70 -7.56 -6.51
C THR A 83 1.65 -7.93 -5.47
N SER A 84 1.59 -7.23 -4.34
CA SER A 84 0.82 -7.69 -3.17
C SER A 84 -0.14 -6.65 -2.59
N PHE A 85 0.01 -5.36 -2.91
CA PHE A 85 -0.85 -4.30 -2.40
C PHE A 85 -1.61 -3.59 -3.51
N GLY A 86 -2.89 -3.32 -3.26
CA GLY A 86 -3.67 -2.32 -3.99
C GLY A 86 -3.88 -1.10 -3.08
N PHE A 87 -3.61 0.10 -3.58
CA PHE A 87 -3.77 1.34 -2.82
C PHE A 87 -4.67 2.32 -3.57
N VAL A 88 -5.68 2.83 -2.87
CA VAL A 88 -6.53 3.91 -3.37
C VAL A 88 -6.18 5.18 -2.62
N PHE A 89 -5.64 6.16 -3.33
CA PHE A 89 -5.24 7.44 -2.75
C PHE A 89 -6.44 8.37 -2.56
N GLN A 90 -6.33 9.32 -1.64
CA GLN A 90 -7.34 10.34 -1.40
C GLN A 90 -7.60 11.20 -2.66
N PHE A 91 -6.54 11.52 -3.39
CA PHE A 91 -6.61 12.21 -4.67
C PHE A 91 -6.12 11.27 -5.77
N GLY A 92 -6.73 11.36 -6.95
CA GLY A 92 -6.34 10.53 -8.09
C GLY A 92 -4.86 10.68 -8.41
N GLN A 93 -4.16 9.54 -8.47
CA GLN A 93 -2.73 9.45 -8.79
C GLN A 93 -2.54 8.92 -10.21
N LEU A 94 -3.29 9.50 -11.15
CA LEU A 94 -3.17 9.14 -12.56
C LEU A 94 -2.00 9.90 -13.19
N VAL A 95 -1.36 9.26 -14.15
CA VAL A 95 -0.35 9.88 -15.00
C VAL A 95 -1.09 10.67 -16.08
N PRO A 96 -1.07 12.01 -16.05
CA PRO A 96 -1.92 12.84 -16.90
C PRO A 96 -1.55 12.76 -18.39
N GLU A 97 -0.32 12.39 -18.70
CA GLU A 97 0.16 12.21 -20.07
C GLU A 97 -0.30 10.90 -20.72
N LEU A 98 -0.86 10.00 -19.92
CA LEU A 98 -1.35 8.70 -20.39
C LEU A 98 -2.88 8.71 -20.53
N THR A 99 -3.39 7.89 -21.44
CA THR A 99 -4.84 7.65 -21.56
C THR A 99 -5.36 6.90 -20.33
N ALA A 100 -6.67 6.84 -20.13
CA ALA A 100 -7.29 6.03 -19.08
C ALA A 100 -6.90 4.55 -19.23
N LEU A 101 -6.91 4.05 -20.46
CA LEU A 101 -6.52 2.66 -20.75
C LEU A 101 -5.06 2.40 -20.38
N ASP A 102 -4.15 3.31 -20.73
CA ASP A 102 -2.72 3.21 -20.38
C ASP A 102 -2.51 3.24 -18.87
N ASN A 103 -3.20 4.13 -18.15
CA ASN A 103 -3.12 4.20 -16.68
C ASN A 103 -3.54 2.87 -16.02
N VAL A 104 -4.61 2.25 -16.49
CA VAL A 104 -5.09 0.96 -15.96
C VAL A 104 -4.16 -0.19 -16.35
N ALA A 105 -3.59 -0.17 -17.54
CA ALA A 105 -2.65 -1.20 -18.00
C ALA A 105 -1.26 -1.10 -17.33
N LEU A 106 -0.87 0.08 -16.87
CA LEU A 106 0.49 0.35 -16.37
C LEU A 106 0.97 -0.62 -15.29
N PRO A 107 0.20 -0.92 -14.22
CA PRO A 107 0.64 -1.90 -13.21
C PRO A 107 0.90 -3.29 -13.78
N LEU A 108 0.11 -3.73 -14.75
CA LEU A 108 0.28 -5.02 -15.40
C LEU A 108 1.57 -5.05 -16.25
N LEU A 109 1.83 -3.97 -16.99
CA LEU A 109 3.05 -3.82 -17.78
C LEU A 109 4.30 -3.82 -16.89
N LEU A 110 4.24 -3.13 -15.75
CA LEU A 110 5.34 -3.10 -14.77
C LEU A 110 5.59 -4.48 -14.13
N ASN A 111 4.58 -5.32 -14.08
CA ASN A 111 4.68 -6.71 -13.62
C ASN A 111 5.09 -7.71 -14.72
N GLY A 112 5.44 -7.22 -15.91
CA GLY A 112 5.91 -8.04 -17.01
C GLY A 112 4.80 -8.74 -17.80
N VAL A 113 3.54 -8.38 -17.61
CA VAL A 113 2.44 -8.90 -18.44
C VAL A 113 2.63 -8.39 -19.86
N LYS A 114 2.43 -9.28 -20.84
CA LYS A 114 2.55 -8.92 -22.27
C LYS A 114 1.57 -7.80 -22.62
N ARG A 115 2.01 -6.85 -23.44
CA ARG A 115 1.25 -5.65 -23.81
C ARG A 115 -0.19 -5.95 -24.24
N LYS A 116 -0.37 -6.90 -25.13
CA LYS A 116 -1.70 -7.29 -25.63
C LYS A 116 -2.63 -7.75 -24.49
N GLU A 117 -2.13 -8.58 -23.62
CA GLU A 117 -2.88 -9.10 -22.46
C GLU A 117 -3.16 -8.00 -21.43
N ALA A 118 -2.17 -7.15 -21.13
CA ALA A 118 -2.33 -6.04 -20.20
C ALA A 118 -3.43 -5.07 -20.64
N TYR A 119 -3.45 -4.69 -21.90
CA TYR A 119 -4.48 -3.81 -22.46
C TYR A 119 -5.86 -4.47 -22.53
N GLN A 120 -5.92 -5.77 -22.80
CA GLN A 120 -7.18 -6.51 -22.78
C GLN A 120 -7.79 -6.55 -21.36
N GLN A 121 -6.98 -6.83 -20.35
CA GLN A 121 -7.41 -6.80 -18.94
C GLN A 121 -7.82 -5.39 -18.52
N ALA A 122 -7.04 -4.37 -18.87
CA ALA A 122 -7.35 -2.97 -18.58
C ALA A 122 -8.71 -2.56 -19.16
N LYS A 123 -8.98 -2.95 -20.40
CA LYS A 123 -10.27 -2.69 -21.07
C LYS A 123 -11.44 -3.38 -20.35
N THR A 124 -11.24 -4.61 -19.90
CA THR A 124 -12.23 -5.35 -19.11
C THR A 124 -12.55 -4.62 -17.81
N TRP A 125 -11.56 -4.10 -17.10
CA TRP A 125 -11.77 -3.33 -15.86
C TRP A 125 -12.48 -2.00 -16.12
N LEU A 126 -12.08 -1.25 -17.14
CA LEU A 126 -12.74 0.02 -17.52
C LEU A 126 -14.21 -0.17 -17.90
N ASN A 127 -14.55 -1.30 -18.47
CA ASN A 127 -15.96 -1.61 -18.83
C ASN A 127 -16.83 -1.93 -17.59
N LYS A 128 -16.24 -2.11 -16.41
CA LYS A 128 -16.97 -2.37 -15.16
C LYS A 128 -17.31 -1.10 -14.38
N VAL A 129 -16.73 0.02 -14.74
CA VAL A 129 -16.92 1.32 -14.09
C VAL A 129 -17.43 2.34 -15.10
#